data_5d0c3735f9880c7a8d6f887c4a714742
#
_entry.id   5d0c3735f9880c7a8d6f887c4a714742
#
_cell.length_a   1.000
_cell.length_b   1.000
_cell.length_c   1.000
_cell.angle_alpha   90.00
_cell.angle_beta   90.00
_cell.angle_gamma   90.00
#
_symmetry.space_group_name_H-M   'P 1'
#
loop_
_entity.id
_entity.type
_entity.pdbx_description
1 polymer ?
#
loop_
_entity_poly.entity_id
_entity_poly.type
_entity_poly.pdbx_seq_one_letter_code
_entity_poly.pdbx_strand_id
1 'polypeptide(L)'
;MEHSNPILMGNNSPQKFITIGEVMLRLTPPNYEKIRMASAFEASYGGSEANIALALANLGVDSTFFSVVPNNSLGKSAVRWLRCNDVHCTPMILSTKEETPSHRLGTYYLETGYGIRPSKVIYDRMHSALTEYDLTKVDLDELFDGFDWLHLSGITPALNKNCADFILRCLRTAKEKGLTVSFDGNFRSTLWSWEEARDYCTQCLPYVDVLFGIEPYHLWKDDEDPSKGDWKDGVPLQPSYEQQDEIFQHFIDRYPNLKCIARHVRYVHSGSENSLKAFMWYEGHTFESKLYTFNILDRVGGGDAFASGLIYAMLHDYKAMDMINFAVASSVIKHTIHGDANITDDVSSIRNLMNMNYDIKR
;
A
#
# COMPACT_ATOMS: atom_id res chain seq x y z
N MET A 1 21.09 25.12 9.05
CA MET A 1 21.31 23.79 9.62
C MET A 1 20.68 22.84 8.62
N GLU A 2 21.48 22.00 7.97
CA GLU A 2 20.96 20.94 7.10
C GLU A 2 20.23 19.95 8.01
N HIS A 3 18.92 19.86 7.88
CA HIS A 3 18.12 18.85 8.55
C HIS A 3 18.39 17.52 7.84
N SER A 4 19.23 16.68 8.44
CA SER A 4 19.36 15.28 8.01
C SER A 4 18.04 14.58 8.30
N ASN A 5 17.45 13.94 7.29
CA ASN A 5 16.25 13.14 7.43
C ASN A 5 16.50 12.01 8.46
N PRO A 6 15.79 11.95 9.59
CA PRO A 6 16.05 10.96 10.64
C PRO A 6 15.72 9.52 10.20
N ILE A 7 15.06 9.35 9.06
CA ILE A 7 14.75 8.05 8.46
C ILE A 7 15.91 7.57 7.58
N LEU A 8 16.64 8.52 6.96
CA LEU A 8 17.72 8.25 6.04
C LEU A 8 19.05 8.56 6.71
N MET A 9 19.63 7.62 7.41
CA MET A 9 20.98 7.78 7.94
C MET A 9 22.03 7.64 6.83
N GLY A 10 22.42 8.78 6.22
CA GLY A 10 23.80 9.00 5.80
C GLY A 10 24.36 8.20 4.63
N ASN A 11 23.57 7.76 3.62
CA ASN A 11 24.13 7.16 2.41
C ASN A 11 23.88 8.04 1.17
N ASN A 12 24.97 8.50 0.53
CA ASN A 12 24.95 9.18 -0.78
C ASN A 12 24.68 8.21 -1.97
N SER A 13 24.34 6.96 -1.71
CA SER A 13 24.01 5.95 -2.72
C SER A 13 22.49 5.93 -2.98
N PRO A 14 22.03 5.61 -4.21
CA PRO A 14 20.61 5.37 -4.46
C PRO A 14 20.08 4.29 -3.51
N GLN A 15 19.01 4.59 -2.79
CA GLN A 15 18.43 3.63 -1.84
C GLN A 15 17.68 2.54 -2.58
N LYS A 16 17.91 1.29 -2.15
CA LYS A 16 17.25 0.11 -2.69
C LYS A 16 16.03 -0.25 -1.86
N PHE A 17 14.91 -0.35 -2.54
CA PHE A 17 13.61 -0.63 -1.96
C PHE A 17 13.16 -2.05 -2.28
N ILE A 18 12.65 -2.77 -1.28
CA ILE A 18 12.01 -4.07 -1.47
C ILE A 18 10.63 -4.09 -0.82
N THR A 19 9.68 -4.76 -1.49
CA THR A 19 8.37 -5.05 -0.91
C THR A 19 7.96 -6.49 -1.18
N ILE A 20 7.12 -7.05 -0.29
CA ILE A 20 6.74 -8.46 -0.26
C ILE A 20 5.24 -8.60 -0.16
N GLY A 21 4.62 -9.33 -1.08
CA GLY A 21 3.19 -9.56 -1.03
C GLY A 21 2.67 -10.44 -2.16
N GLU A 22 1.36 -10.43 -2.38
CA GLU A 22 0.73 -11.19 -3.44
C GLU A 22 0.45 -10.34 -4.67
N VAL A 23 0.90 -10.81 -5.84
CA VAL A 23 0.43 -10.29 -7.13
C VAL A 23 -0.70 -11.17 -7.65
N MET A 24 -1.81 -10.54 -8.08
CA MET A 24 -3.02 -11.23 -8.55
C MET A 24 -3.36 -10.83 -9.98
N LEU A 25 -4.08 -11.72 -10.67
CA LEU A 25 -4.77 -11.40 -11.92
C LEU A 25 -6.05 -10.64 -11.61
N ARG A 26 -6.20 -9.44 -12.15
CA ARG A 26 -7.44 -8.65 -12.13
C ARG A 26 -8.22 -8.86 -13.41
N LEU A 27 -9.52 -9.13 -13.26
CA LEU A 27 -10.47 -9.27 -14.36
C LEU A 27 -11.59 -8.23 -14.19
N THR A 28 -11.73 -7.32 -15.17
CA THR A 28 -12.69 -6.21 -15.13
C THR A 28 -13.56 -6.23 -16.39
N PRO A 29 -14.90 -6.26 -16.29
CA PRO A 29 -15.75 -6.04 -17.44
C PRO A 29 -15.52 -4.68 -18.07
N PRO A 30 -15.49 -4.54 -19.39
CA PRO A 30 -15.32 -3.25 -20.06
C PRO A 30 -16.53 -2.33 -19.81
N ASN A 31 -16.39 -1.05 -20.07
CA ASN A 31 -17.47 -0.06 -20.15
C ASN A 31 -18.42 -0.01 -18.94
N TYR A 32 -17.91 -0.25 -17.72
CA TYR A 32 -18.74 -0.28 -16.49
C TYR A 32 -19.84 -1.34 -16.48
N GLU A 33 -19.71 -2.39 -17.29
CA GLU A 33 -20.66 -3.49 -17.34
C GLU A 33 -20.71 -4.25 -16.00
N LYS A 34 -21.88 -4.85 -15.72
CA LYS A 34 -22.00 -5.75 -14.58
C LYS A 34 -21.41 -7.11 -14.93
N ILE A 35 -20.71 -7.75 -14.00
CA ILE A 35 -20.13 -9.09 -14.18
C ILE A 35 -21.17 -10.10 -14.71
N ARG A 36 -22.41 -10.05 -14.21
CA ARG A 36 -23.47 -10.96 -14.64
C ARG A 36 -23.87 -10.83 -16.12
N MET A 37 -23.49 -9.73 -16.77
CA MET A 37 -23.82 -9.44 -18.17
C MET A 37 -22.59 -9.41 -19.07
N ALA A 38 -21.40 -9.50 -18.46
CA ALA A 38 -20.16 -9.37 -19.19
C ALA A 38 -19.93 -10.54 -20.16
N SER A 39 -19.66 -10.20 -21.40
CA SER A 39 -19.24 -11.17 -22.43
C SER A 39 -17.72 -11.25 -22.57
N ALA A 40 -16.98 -10.29 -21.98
CA ALA A 40 -15.52 -10.21 -21.99
C ALA A 40 -15.00 -9.63 -20.67
N PHE A 41 -13.72 -9.87 -20.41
CA PHE A 41 -13.00 -9.26 -19.30
C PHE A 41 -11.67 -8.72 -19.80
N GLU A 42 -11.34 -7.52 -19.43
CA GLU A 42 -9.99 -6.94 -19.52
C GLU A 42 -9.15 -7.52 -18.40
N ALA A 43 -7.95 -8.00 -18.73
CA ALA A 43 -7.02 -8.61 -17.80
C ALA A 43 -5.88 -7.64 -17.49
N SER A 44 -5.63 -7.42 -16.20
CA SER A 44 -4.47 -6.68 -15.68
C SER A 44 -3.94 -7.38 -14.43
N TYR A 45 -2.89 -6.83 -13.83
CA TYR A 45 -2.34 -7.36 -12.59
C TYR A 45 -2.38 -6.30 -11.50
N GLY A 46 -2.44 -6.73 -10.25
CA GLY A 46 -2.43 -5.87 -9.08
C GLY A 46 -2.16 -6.63 -7.80
N GLY A 47 -1.91 -5.90 -6.75
CA GLY A 47 -1.60 -6.35 -5.41
C GLY A 47 -1.00 -5.17 -4.67
N SER A 48 -1.35 -4.95 -3.40
CA SER A 48 -0.96 -3.71 -2.70
C SER A 48 0.54 -3.45 -2.80
N GLU A 49 1.34 -4.43 -2.42
CA GLU A 49 2.79 -4.32 -2.40
C GLU A 49 3.39 -4.28 -3.83
N ALA A 50 2.79 -5.02 -4.77
CA ALA A 50 3.18 -4.98 -6.18
C ALA A 50 2.89 -3.61 -6.82
N ASN A 51 1.74 -2.99 -6.47
CA ASN A 51 1.37 -1.65 -6.92
C ASN A 51 2.35 -0.60 -6.41
N ILE A 52 2.81 -0.72 -5.15
CA ILE A 52 3.80 0.19 -4.55
C ILE A 52 5.15 0.02 -5.23
N ALA A 53 5.62 -1.23 -5.42
CA ALA A 53 6.87 -1.48 -6.14
C ALA A 53 6.86 -0.87 -7.54
N LEU A 54 5.78 -1.07 -8.27
CA LEU A 54 5.61 -0.56 -9.63
C LEU A 54 5.55 0.97 -9.65
N ALA A 55 4.78 1.59 -8.75
CA ALA A 55 4.67 3.04 -8.68
C ALA A 55 6.04 3.70 -8.37
N LEU A 56 6.82 3.10 -7.46
CA LEU A 56 8.16 3.58 -7.13
C LEU A 56 9.15 3.39 -8.30
N ALA A 57 9.12 2.25 -8.99
CA ALA A 57 9.94 2.01 -10.17
C ALA A 57 9.65 3.04 -11.28
N ASN A 58 8.36 3.33 -11.55
CA ASN A 58 7.97 4.38 -12.50
C ASN A 58 8.44 5.79 -12.11
N LEU A 59 8.68 6.04 -10.84
CA LEU A 59 9.27 7.28 -10.35
C LEU A 59 10.80 7.25 -10.31
N GLY A 60 11.44 6.16 -10.76
CA GLY A 60 12.88 6.03 -10.87
C GLY A 60 13.59 5.49 -9.61
N VAL A 61 12.86 4.91 -8.66
CA VAL A 61 13.44 4.23 -7.49
C VAL A 61 13.89 2.82 -7.88
N ASP A 62 15.05 2.37 -7.39
CA ASP A 62 15.51 0.97 -7.51
C ASP A 62 14.59 0.07 -6.67
N SER A 63 13.53 -0.43 -7.29
CA SER A 63 12.40 -1.09 -6.64
C SER A 63 12.35 -2.58 -6.97
N THR A 64 12.31 -3.41 -5.93
CA THR A 64 12.23 -4.87 -6.01
C THR A 64 10.91 -5.37 -5.40
N PHE A 65 10.34 -6.38 -6.03
CA PHE A 65 9.16 -7.08 -5.52
C PHE A 65 9.46 -8.57 -5.32
N PHE A 66 9.15 -9.09 -4.12
CA PHE A 66 9.19 -10.51 -3.81
C PHE A 66 7.78 -11.10 -3.69
N SER A 67 7.58 -12.24 -4.32
CA SER A 67 6.36 -13.06 -4.21
C SER A 67 6.65 -14.49 -4.64
N VAL A 68 5.68 -15.38 -4.42
CA VAL A 68 5.65 -16.72 -5.01
C VAL A 68 4.50 -16.78 -6.01
N VAL A 69 4.80 -17.14 -7.24
CA VAL A 69 3.82 -17.31 -8.32
C VAL A 69 3.95 -18.69 -8.96
N PRO A 70 2.89 -19.25 -9.54
CA PRO A 70 2.98 -20.58 -10.17
C PRO A 70 3.85 -20.53 -11.42
N ASN A 71 4.64 -21.57 -11.65
CA ASN A 71 5.45 -21.73 -12.86
C ASN A 71 4.58 -22.15 -14.06
N ASN A 72 3.62 -21.31 -14.41
CA ASN A 72 2.74 -21.46 -15.56
C ASN A 72 2.63 -20.13 -16.34
N SER A 73 1.81 -20.10 -17.38
CA SER A 73 1.67 -18.91 -18.24
C SER A 73 1.16 -17.69 -17.48
N LEU A 74 0.25 -17.84 -16.50
CA LEU A 74 -0.30 -16.72 -15.73
C LEU A 74 0.74 -16.13 -14.77
N GLY A 75 1.45 -16.99 -14.00
CA GLY A 75 2.52 -16.53 -13.12
C GLY A 75 3.66 -15.85 -13.89
N LYS A 76 4.10 -16.45 -15.00
CA LYS A 76 5.10 -15.82 -15.88
C LYS A 76 4.65 -14.49 -16.47
N SER A 77 3.36 -14.35 -16.80
CA SER A 77 2.81 -13.09 -17.29
C SER A 77 2.78 -12.01 -16.22
N ALA A 78 2.49 -12.36 -14.96
CA ALA A 78 2.57 -11.43 -13.83
C ALA A 78 4.01 -10.91 -13.62
N VAL A 79 5.00 -11.82 -13.64
CA VAL A 79 6.43 -11.44 -13.56
C VAL A 79 6.84 -10.55 -14.73
N ARG A 80 6.40 -10.90 -15.95
CA ARG A 80 6.68 -10.08 -17.13
C ARG A 80 6.08 -8.68 -17.03
N TRP A 81 4.84 -8.58 -16.54
CA TRP A 81 4.17 -7.28 -16.35
C TRP A 81 4.95 -6.38 -15.39
N LEU A 82 5.41 -6.91 -14.25
CA LEU A 82 6.24 -6.18 -13.31
C LEU A 82 7.56 -5.72 -13.95
N ARG A 83 8.26 -6.63 -14.65
CA ARG A 83 9.53 -6.31 -15.33
C ARG A 83 9.39 -5.28 -16.45
N CYS A 84 8.27 -5.29 -17.17
CA CYS A 84 8.00 -4.29 -18.22
C CYS A 84 7.75 -2.88 -17.65
N ASN A 85 7.56 -2.78 -16.34
CA ASN A 85 7.43 -1.53 -15.59
C ASN A 85 8.62 -1.32 -14.64
N ASP A 86 9.80 -1.80 -15.00
CA ASP A 86 11.08 -1.59 -14.35
C ASP A 86 11.18 -2.10 -12.89
N VAL A 87 10.28 -3.01 -12.49
CA VAL A 87 10.37 -3.67 -11.17
C VAL A 87 11.33 -4.84 -11.23
N HIS A 88 12.30 -4.87 -10.33
CA HIS A 88 13.19 -6.02 -10.17
C HIS A 88 12.44 -7.21 -9.54
N CYS A 89 12.46 -8.35 -10.23
CA CYS A 89 11.76 -9.58 -9.84
C CYS A 89 12.72 -10.76 -9.67
N THR A 90 14.01 -10.51 -9.52
CA THR A 90 15.01 -11.58 -9.40
C THR A 90 14.73 -12.51 -8.22
N PRO A 91 14.31 -12.02 -7.03
CA PRO A 91 14.04 -12.91 -5.90
C PRO A 91 12.69 -13.64 -5.98
N MET A 92 11.83 -13.35 -6.95
CA MET A 92 10.53 -14.02 -7.06
C MET A 92 10.66 -15.52 -7.35
N ILE A 93 9.85 -16.32 -6.65
CA ILE A 93 9.83 -17.79 -6.78
C ILE A 93 8.76 -18.20 -7.79
N LEU A 94 9.17 -18.98 -8.80
CA LEU A 94 8.28 -19.68 -9.73
C LEU A 94 8.06 -21.10 -9.20
N SER A 95 6.99 -21.33 -8.45
CA SER A 95 6.73 -22.59 -7.77
C SER A 95 6.28 -23.70 -8.72
N THR A 96 6.71 -24.92 -8.44
CA THR A 96 6.26 -26.14 -9.12
C THR A 96 4.91 -26.62 -8.55
N LYS A 97 4.31 -27.65 -9.16
CA LYS A 97 3.08 -28.27 -8.62
C LYS A 97 3.32 -29.07 -7.34
N GLU A 98 4.51 -29.54 -7.14
CA GLU A 98 4.91 -30.26 -5.92
C GLU A 98 5.02 -29.30 -4.74
N GLU A 99 5.46 -28.06 -4.98
CA GLU A 99 5.59 -27.00 -3.95
C GLU A 99 4.26 -26.32 -3.65
N THR A 100 3.42 -26.14 -4.66
CA THR A 100 2.10 -25.50 -4.56
C THR A 100 1.08 -26.29 -5.36
N PRO A 101 0.38 -27.25 -4.73
CA PRO A 101 -0.48 -28.23 -5.42
C PRO A 101 -1.59 -27.60 -6.28
N SER A 102 -2.21 -26.52 -5.82
CA SER A 102 -3.23 -25.79 -6.60
C SER A 102 -2.64 -25.07 -7.81
N HIS A 103 -1.35 -24.77 -7.79
CA HIS A 103 -0.55 -24.19 -8.88
C HIS A 103 -1.25 -23.01 -9.56
N ARG A 104 -1.81 -22.11 -8.77
CA ARG A 104 -2.64 -21.01 -9.24
C ARG A 104 -2.12 -19.63 -8.82
N LEU A 105 -2.34 -18.64 -9.65
CA LEU A 105 -2.24 -17.24 -9.32
C LEU A 105 -3.56 -16.79 -8.66
N GLY A 106 -3.49 -16.01 -7.59
CA GLY A 106 -4.68 -15.37 -7.03
C GLY A 106 -5.36 -14.51 -8.09
N THR A 107 -6.69 -14.45 -8.06
CA THR A 107 -7.49 -13.69 -9.02
C THR A 107 -8.52 -12.85 -8.27
N TYR A 108 -8.87 -11.70 -8.83
CA TYR A 108 -10.04 -10.96 -8.37
C TYR A 108 -10.79 -10.33 -9.55
N TYR A 109 -12.07 -10.12 -9.32
CA TYR A 109 -12.96 -9.49 -10.29
C TYR A 109 -13.36 -8.12 -9.76
N LEU A 110 -13.21 -7.09 -10.61
CA LEU A 110 -13.65 -5.74 -10.30
C LEU A 110 -14.84 -5.35 -11.17
N GLU A 111 -15.99 -5.14 -10.57
CA GLU A 111 -17.11 -4.45 -11.21
C GLU A 111 -16.96 -2.96 -10.93
N THR A 112 -16.56 -2.19 -11.92
CA THR A 112 -16.32 -0.74 -11.78
C THR A 112 -17.64 0.00 -11.55
N GLY A 113 -17.66 0.86 -10.55
CA GLY A 113 -18.81 1.73 -10.24
C GLY A 113 -18.98 2.86 -11.27
N TYR A 114 -20.19 3.42 -11.32
CA TYR A 114 -20.48 4.59 -12.15
C TYR A 114 -21.61 5.43 -11.53
N GLY A 115 -21.45 6.73 -11.47
CA GLY A 115 -22.43 7.65 -10.89
C GLY A 115 -22.75 7.30 -9.43
N ILE A 116 -23.99 6.91 -9.15
CA ILE A 116 -24.44 6.52 -7.81
C ILE A 116 -24.14 5.03 -7.47
N ARG A 117 -23.68 4.26 -8.45
CA ARG A 117 -23.38 2.82 -8.24
C ARG A 117 -21.95 2.65 -7.76
N PRO A 118 -21.72 2.06 -6.58
CA PRO A 118 -20.38 1.77 -6.09
C PRO A 118 -19.70 0.65 -6.89
N SER A 119 -18.38 0.62 -6.87
CA SER A 119 -17.60 -0.52 -7.35
C SER A 119 -17.77 -1.73 -6.44
N LYS A 120 -17.60 -2.93 -6.99
CA LYS A 120 -17.65 -4.19 -6.26
C LYS A 120 -16.42 -5.04 -6.61
N VAL A 121 -15.77 -5.58 -5.59
CA VAL A 121 -14.65 -6.51 -5.75
C VAL A 121 -15.06 -7.89 -5.28
N ILE A 122 -14.69 -8.92 -6.04
CA ILE A 122 -14.88 -10.34 -5.67
C ILE A 122 -13.51 -11.00 -5.75
N TYR A 123 -13.01 -11.49 -4.61
CA TYR A 123 -11.72 -12.17 -4.56
C TYR A 123 -11.88 -13.69 -4.74
N ASP A 124 -10.99 -14.25 -5.55
CA ASP A 124 -10.74 -15.68 -5.70
C ASP A 124 -9.25 -15.93 -5.54
N ARG A 125 -8.75 -15.89 -4.31
CA ARG A 125 -7.31 -15.91 -3.99
C ARG A 125 -6.90 -17.02 -3.01
N MET A 126 -7.84 -17.82 -2.52
CA MET A 126 -7.52 -18.96 -1.67
C MET A 126 -6.65 -19.96 -2.43
N HIS A 127 -5.72 -20.60 -1.73
CA HIS A 127 -4.81 -21.57 -2.32
C HIS A 127 -3.98 -21.03 -3.49
N SER A 128 -3.64 -19.75 -3.46
CA SER A 128 -2.66 -19.20 -4.40
C SER A 128 -1.25 -19.72 -4.11
N ALA A 129 -0.34 -19.62 -5.08
CA ALA A 129 1.03 -20.12 -4.92
C ALA A 129 1.72 -19.51 -3.71
N LEU A 130 1.52 -18.21 -3.42
CA LEU A 130 2.08 -17.59 -2.21
C LEU A 130 1.57 -18.24 -0.92
N THR A 131 0.28 -18.57 -0.87
CA THR A 131 -0.32 -19.12 0.36
C THR A 131 0.00 -20.59 0.60
N GLU A 132 0.30 -21.37 -0.45
CA GLU A 132 0.63 -22.79 -0.37
C GLU A 132 2.14 -23.08 -0.25
N TYR A 133 2.98 -22.14 -0.71
CA TYR A 133 4.42 -22.34 -0.66
C TYR A 133 4.93 -22.37 0.79
N ASP A 134 5.86 -23.25 1.07
CA ASP A 134 6.54 -23.32 2.37
C ASP A 134 7.51 -22.12 2.52
N LEU A 135 6.99 -21.01 3.04
CA LEU A 135 7.74 -19.76 3.21
C LEU A 135 8.88 -19.87 4.23
N THR A 136 8.97 -20.96 5.01
CA THR A 136 10.13 -21.19 5.89
C THR A 136 11.42 -21.44 5.12
N LYS A 137 11.32 -21.85 3.85
CA LYS A 137 12.45 -22.07 2.93
C LYS A 137 13.08 -20.79 2.40
N VAL A 138 12.42 -19.65 2.58
CA VAL A 138 12.96 -18.35 2.12
C VAL A 138 14.07 -17.92 3.05
N ASP A 139 15.27 -17.77 2.49
CA ASP A 139 16.42 -17.19 3.17
C ASP A 139 16.27 -15.66 3.21
N LEU A 140 15.94 -15.13 4.39
CA LEU A 140 15.72 -13.70 4.57
C LEU A 140 17.04 -12.92 4.64
N ASP A 141 18.14 -13.58 5.00
CA ASP A 141 19.47 -12.96 5.02
C ASP A 141 19.95 -12.65 3.61
N GLU A 142 19.75 -13.59 2.69
CA GLU A 142 20.00 -13.40 1.27
C GLU A 142 18.99 -12.41 0.64
N LEU A 143 17.70 -12.56 0.99
CA LEU A 143 16.64 -11.73 0.40
C LEU A 143 16.81 -10.24 0.70
N PHE A 144 17.28 -9.89 1.89
CA PHE A 144 17.43 -8.48 2.31
C PHE A 144 18.84 -7.93 2.16
N ASP A 145 19.76 -8.69 1.57
CA ASP A 145 21.13 -8.22 1.38
C ASP A 145 21.17 -7.03 0.42
N GLY A 146 21.79 -5.94 0.89
CA GLY A 146 21.97 -4.72 0.13
C GLY A 146 20.70 -3.87 -0.08
N PHE A 147 19.61 -4.14 0.65
CA PHE A 147 18.43 -3.28 0.67
C PHE A 147 18.47 -2.29 1.86
N ASP A 148 17.85 -1.12 1.66
CA ASP A 148 17.79 -0.05 2.66
C ASP A 148 16.37 0.09 3.24
N TRP A 149 15.34 -0.32 2.49
CA TRP A 149 13.94 -0.12 2.84
C TRP A 149 13.09 -1.33 2.52
N LEU A 150 12.33 -1.82 3.51
CA LEU A 150 11.30 -2.85 3.35
C LEU A 150 9.90 -2.24 3.52
N HIS A 151 8.98 -2.53 2.58
CA HIS A 151 7.56 -2.23 2.76
C HIS A 151 6.73 -3.51 2.82
N LEU A 152 5.78 -3.55 3.75
CA LEU A 152 4.83 -4.65 3.97
C LEU A 152 3.43 -4.12 4.25
N SER A 153 2.43 -4.97 4.12
CA SER A 153 1.05 -4.63 4.50
C SER A 153 0.38 -5.71 5.35
N GLY A 154 -0.73 -5.34 5.99
CA GLY A 154 -1.59 -6.26 6.74
C GLY A 154 -2.43 -7.20 5.84
N ILE A 155 -2.36 -7.08 4.51
CA ILE A 155 -3.07 -8.00 3.61
C ILE A 155 -2.41 -9.38 3.58
N THR A 156 -1.10 -9.41 3.37
CA THR A 156 -0.36 -10.67 3.21
C THR A 156 -0.48 -11.58 4.44
N PRO A 157 -0.33 -11.11 5.69
CA PRO A 157 -0.49 -11.96 6.86
C PRO A 157 -1.94 -12.45 7.07
N ALA A 158 -2.93 -11.71 6.58
CA ALA A 158 -4.34 -12.09 6.67
C ALA A 158 -4.72 -13.28 5.77
N LEU A 159 -3.85 -13.70 4.86
CA LEU A 159 -4.13 -14.79 3.93
C LEU A 159 -4.14 -16.15 4.61
N ASN A 160 -3.19 -16.42 5.49
CA ASN A 160 -3.13 -17.60 6.34
C ASN A 160 -1.97 -17.51 7.35
N LYS A 161 -1.89 -18.48 8.25
CA LYS A 161 -0.84 -18.55 9.29
C LYS A 161 0.58 -18.60 8.73
N ASN A 162 0.82 -19.33 7.63
CA ASN A 162 2.14 -19.41 6.99
C ASN A 162 2.62 -18.03 6.53
N CYS A 163 1.73 -17.25 5.90
CA CYS A 163 2.01 -15.87 5.52
C CYS A 163 2.20 -14.95 6.74
N ALA A 164 1.38 -15.12 7.78
CA ALA A 164 1.51 -14.33 9.01
C ALA A 164 2.87 -14.55 9.70
N ASP A 165 3.26 -15.81 9.89
CA ASP A 165 4.55 -16.16 10.49
C ASP A 165 5.73 -15.64 9.64
N PHE A 166 5.61 -15.70 8.32
CA PHE A 166 6.62 -15.19 7.39
C PHE A 166 6.79 -13.67 7.49
N ILE A 167 5.71 -12.90 7.50
CA ILE A 167 5.77 -11.43 7.60
C ILE A 167 6.40 -11.00 8.92
N LEU A 168 6.09 -11.66 10.06
CA LEU A 168 6.76 -11.37 11.32
C LEU A 168 8.27 -11.68 11.29
N ARG A 169 8.68 -12.76 10.60
CA ARG A 169 10.10 -13.04 10.37
C ARG A 169 10.74 -11.93 9.54
N CYS A 170 10.09 -11.52 8.44
CA CYS A 170 10.59 -10.42 7.61
C CYS A 170 10.82 -9.14 8.40
N LEU A 171 9.85 -8.75 9.25
CA LEU A 171 9.97 -7.56 10.09
C LEU A 171 11.18 -7.62 11.03
N ARG A 172 11.36 -8.75 11.72
CA ARG A 172 12.48 -8.95 12.65
C ARG A 172 13.83 -8.89 11.92
N THR A 173 13.99 -9.69 10.87
CA THR A 173 15.24 -9.73 10.10
C THR A 173 15.56 -8.36 9.46
N ALA A 174 14.57 -7.65 8.94
CA ALA A 174 14.78 -6.30 8.40
C ALA A 174 15.34 -5.34 9.47
N LYS A 175 14.80 -5.38 10.69
CA LYS A 175 15.31 -4.53 11.79
C LYS A 175 16.70 -4.96 12.25
N GLU A 176 17.00 -6.27 12.31
CA GLU A 176 18.33 -6.79 12.63
C GLU A 176 19.37 -6.36 11.60
N LYS A 177 18.98 -6.24 10.34
CA LYS A 177 19.81 -5.74 9.23
C LYS A 177 19.85 -4.21 9.11
N GLY A 178 19.07 -3.48 9.92
CA GLY A 178 19.04 -2.02 9.93
C GLY A 178 18.21 -1.37 8.81
N LEU A 179 17.34 -2.12 8.13
CA LEU A 179 16.45 -1.56 7.12
C LEU A 179 15.43 -0.59 7.76
N THR A 180 15.08 0.44 7.04
CA THR A 180 13.87 1.20 7.31
C THR A 180 12.65 0.34 6.97
N VAL A 181 11.69 0.25 7.87
CA VAL A 181 10.48 -0.56 7.68
C VAL A 181 9.26 0.32 7.60
N SER A 182 8.53 0.23 6.50
CA SER A 182 7.19 0.81 6.38
C SER A 182 6.12 -0.28 6.35
N PHE A 183 4.99 -0.01 7.01
CA PHE A 183 3.89 -0.96 7.12
C PHE A 183 2.54 -0.26 6.90
N ASP A 184 1.71 -0.80 6.00
CA ASP A 184 0.32 -0.38 5.83
C ASP A 184 -0.60 -1.36 6.57
N GLY A 185 -1.36 -0.89 7.56
CA GLY A 185 -2.33 -1.71 8.27
C GLY A 185 -3.35 -2.37 7.33
N ASN A 186 -3.75 -1.66 6.30
CA ASN A 186 -4.51 -2.11 5.12
C ASN A 186 -5.66 -3.08 5.45
N PHE A 187 -6.39 -2.79 6.53
CA PHE A 187 -7.43 -3.65 7.06
C PHE A 187 -8.49 -4.03 6.02
N ARG A 188 -8.80 -5.31 5.96
CA ARG A 188 -9.83 -5.88 5.09
C ARG A 188 -10.74 -6.83 5.87
N SER A 189 -11.95 -6.36 6.20
CA SER A 189 -12.96 -7.14 6.93
C SER A 189 -13.40 -8.43 6.23
N THR A 190 -13.05 -8.61 4.95
CA THR A 190 -13.29 -9.84 4.18
C THR A 190 -12.23 -10.92 4.38
N LEU A 191 -11.10 -10.58 5.02
CA LEU A 191 -9.97 -11.52 5.25
C LEU A 191 -9.90 -11.99 6.70
N TRP A 192 -10.11 -11.08 7.66
CA TRP A 192 -10.04 -11.36 9.10
C TRP A 192 -10.94 -10.41 9.89
N SER A 193 -11.25 -10.77 11.13
CA SER A 193 -11.99 -9.90 12.04
C SER A 193 -11.14 -8.69 12.45
N TRP A 194 -11.81 -7.69 13.04
CA TRP A 194 -11.13 -6.52 13.58
C TRP A 194 -10.14 -6.90 14.69
N GLU A 195 -10.56 -7.81 15.57
CA GLU A 195 -9.75 -8.29 16.69
C GLU A 195 -8.51 -9.03 16.21
N GLU A 196 -8.66 -9.97 15.27
CA GLU A 196 -7.55 -10.71 14.68
C GLU A 196 -6.55 -9.76 14.00
N ALA A 197 -7.06 -8.81 13.21
CA ALA A 197 -6.24 -7.81 12.54
C ALA A 197 -5.50 -6.93 13.53
N ARG A 198 -6.17 -6.42 14.56
CA ARG A 198 -5.58 -5.61 15.61
C ARG A 198 -4.49 -6.36 16.36
N ASP A 199 -4.80 -7.57 16.80
CA ASP A 199 -3.86 -8.37 17.60
C ASP A 199 -2.60 -8.73 16.81
N TYR A 200 -2.74 -9.01 15.53
CA TYR A 200 -1.60 -9.27 14.66
C TYR A 200 -0.81 -7.99 14.34
N CYS A 201 -1.49 -6.95 13.84
CA CYS A 201 -0.82 -5.72 13.41
C CYS A 201 -0.13 -5.01 14.59
N THR A 202 -0.70 -5.09 15.80
CA THR A 202 -0.05 -4.57 17.03
C THR A 202 1.30 -5.24 17.29
N GLN A 203 1.47 -6.54 16.98
CA GLN A 203 2.75 -7.23 17.11
C GLN A 203 3.79 -6.74 16.07
N CYS A 204 3.35 -6.14 14.97
CA CYS A 204 4.23 -5.59 13.95
C CYS A 204 4.81 -4.23 14.35
N LEU A 205 4.06 -3.41 15.09
CA LEU A 205 4.42 -2.00 15.39
C LEU A 205 5.81 -1.78 16.00
N PRO A 206 6.34 -2.64 16.89
CA PRO A 206 7.70 -2.49 17.42
C PRO A 206 8.82 -2.53 16.36
N TYR A 207 8.51 -3.01 15.17
CA TYR A 207 9.47 -3.15 14.05
C TYR A 207 9.26 -2.10 12.96
N VAL A 208 8.28 -1.20 13.10
CA VAL A 208 7.86 -0.26 12.06
C VAL A 208 8.43 1.12 12.31
N ASP A 209 9.01 1.74 11.29
CA ASP A 209 9.47 3.14 11.31
C ASP A 209 8.43 4.09 10.70
N VAL A 210 7.72 3.65 9.64
CA VAL A 210 6.72 4.43 8.91
C VAL A 210 5.41 3.67 8.86
N LEU A 211 4.36 4.20 9.49
CA LEU A 211 3.04 3.58 9.55
C LEU A 211 2.07 4.26 8.61
N PHE A 212 1.43 3.47 7.74
CA PHE A 212 0.32 3.90 6.89
C PHE A 212 -1.01 3.41 7.44
N GLY A 213 -1.95 4.35 7.63
CA GLY A 213 -3.22 4.07 8.28
C GLY A 213 -3.09 3.93 9.80
N ILE A 214 -4.21 4.01 10.47
CA ILE A 214 -4.31 3.82 11.92
C ILE A 214 -5.29 2.68 12.27
N GLU A 215 -5.98 2.16 11.30
CA GLU A 215 -6.78 0.95 11.39
C GLU A 215 -5.87 -0.28 11.13
N PRO A 216 -6.02 -1.38 11.83
CA PRO A 216 -7.02 -1.73 12.83
C PRO A 216 -6.58 -1.45 14.28
N TYR A 217 -5.59 -0.62 14.49
CA TYR A 217 -5.01 -0.38 15.80
C TYR A 217 -6.02 0.33 16.71
N HIS A 218 -6.39 -0.28 17.81
CA HIS A 218 -7.30 0.28 18.77
C HIS A 218 -6.52 1.19 19.74
N LEU A 219 -6.59 2.50 19.53
CA LEU A 219 -5.80 3.42 20.34
C LEU A 219 -6.58 4.63 20.86
N TRP A 220 -7.86 4.73 20.52
CA TRP A 220 -8.69 5.79 21.04
C TRP A 220 -9.38 5.31 22.32
N LYS A 221 -9.10 5.95 23.44
CA LYS A 221 -9.63 5.78 24.80
C LYS A 221 -10.28 4.42 25.09
N ASP A 222 -9.69 3.64 25.95
CA ASP A 222 -10.12 2.28 26.32
C ASP A 222 -11.59 2.15 26.76
N ASP A 223 -12.27 3.28 27.05
CA ASP A 223 -13.62 3.37 27.61
C ASP A 223 -14.69 3.90 26.62
N GLU A 224 -14.35 4.27 25.40
CA GLU A 224 -15.33 4.79 24.45
C GLU A 224 -15.90 3.70 23.52
N ASP A 225 -17.23 3.59 23.51
CA ASP A 225 -17.98 2.68 22.63
C ASP A 225 -17.77 3.10 21.15
N PRO A 226 -17.06 2.29 20.35
CA PRO A 226 -16.77 2.63 18.96
C PRO A 226 -18.02 2.69 18.06
N SER A 227 -19.20 2.30 18.58
CA SER A 227 -20.47 2.40 17.86
C SER A 227 -21.14 3.77 17.95
N LYS A 228 -20.58 4.70 18.75
CA LYS A 228 -21.18 6.02 18.96
C LYS A 228 -20.48 7.09 18.11
N GLY A 229 -21.24 7.71 17.23
CA GLY A 229 -20.83 8.85 16.42
C GLY A 229 -20.39 8.50 15.01
N ASP A 230 -19.78 9.47 14.31
CA ASP A 230 -19.23 9.33 12.94
C ASP A 230 -17.88 8.55 12.95
N TRP A 231 -17.79 7.55 13.80
CA TRP A 231 -16.61 6.70 13.98
C TRP A 231 -16.85 5.37 13.28
N LYS A 232 -15.87 4.94 12.54
CA LYS A 232 -15.82 3.58 12.01
C LYS A 232 -14.65 2.87 12.64
N ASP A 233 -14.96 1.73 13.26
CA ASP A 233 -13.94 0.86 13.82
C ASP A 233 -13.02 1.58 14.84
N GLY A 234 -13.61 2.46 15.67
CA GLY A 234 -12.89 3.22 16.70
C GLY A 234 -12.08 4.40 16.19
N VAL A 235 -12.24 4.81 14.92
CA VAL A 235 -11.51 5.91 14.31
C VAL A 235 -12.47 6.92 13.68
N PRO A 236 -12.31 8.24 13.90
CA PRO A 236 -13.16 9.23 13.25
C PRO A 236 -13.00 9.18 11.74
N LEU A 237 -14.15 9.11 11.03
CA LEU A 237 -14.15 9.09 9.55
C LEU A 237 -13.61 10.39 8.97
N GLN A 238 -13.92 11.51 9.63
CA GLN A 238 -13.55 12.86 9.22
C GLN A 238 -12.99 13.64 10.41
N PRO A 239 -11.75 13.33 10.85
CA PRO A 239 -11.17 13.99 12.03
C PRO A 239 -10.93 15.48 11.75
N SER A 240 -11.07 16.30 12.81
CA SER A 240 -10.44 17.62 12.84
C SER A 240 -8.92 17.47 12.91
N TYR A 241 -8.20 18.57 12.70
CA TYR A 241 -6.74 18.58 12.88
C TYR A 241 -6.37 18.17 14.30
N GLU A 242 -7.03 18.74 15.30
CA GLU A 242 -6.76 18.49 16.72
C GLU A 242 -7.02 17.02 17.10
N GLN A 243 -8.13 16.45 16.62
CA GLN A 243 -8.43 15.02 16.84
C GLN A 243 -7.36 14.12 16.21
N GLN A 244 -6.88 14.46 15.01
CA GLN A 244 -5.88 13.66 14.34
C GLN A 244 -4.51 13.79 15.01
N ASP A 245 -4.14 14.98 15.48
CA ASP A 245 -2.91 15.23 16.23
C ASP A 245 -2.91 14.43 17.54
N GLU A 246 -4.01 14.48 18.32
CA GLU A 246 -4.18 13.71 19.55
C GLU A 246 -4.04 12.19 19.29
N ILE A 247 -4.63 11.67 18.20
CA ILE A 247 -4.49 10.27 17.80
C ILE A 247 -3.02 9.93 17.53
N PHE A 248 -2.33 10.73 16.74
CA PHE A 248 -0.93 10.47 16.38
C PHE A 248 -0.04 10.54 17.61
N GLN A 249 -0.25 11.51 18.52
CA GLN A 249 0.52 11.62 19.74
C GLN A 249 0.36 10.36 20.60
N HIS A 250 -0.86 9.83 20.72
CA HIS A 250 -1.11 8.58 21.45
C HIS A 250 -0.35 7.37 20.86
N PHE A 251 -0.24 7.29 19.52
CA PHE A 251 0.58 6.25 18.86
C PHE A 251 2.07 6.42 19.21
N ILE A 252 2.60 7.63 19.12
CA ILE A 252 4.02 7.92 19.37
C ILE A 252 4.38 7.65 20.83
N ASP A 253 3.52 8.03 21.77
CA ASP A 253 3.75 7.78 23.20
C ASP A 253 3.85 6.27 23.47
N ARG A 254 3.07 5.46 22.76
CA ARG A 254 3.04 4.01 22.93
C ARG A 254 4.12 3.28 22.11
N TYR A 255 4.47 3.81 20.94
CA TYR A 255 5.44 3.22 20.01
C TYR A 255 6.49 4.26 19.58
N PRO A 256 7.45 4.57 20.46
CA PRO A 256 8.43 5.64 20.20
C PRO A 256 9.44 5.30 19.09
N ASN A 257 9.42 4.08 18.57
CA ASN A 257 10.17 3.69 17.38
C ASN A 257 9.59 4.26 16.08
N LEU A 258 8.30 4.64 16.08
CA LEU A 258 7.68 5.24 14.89
C LEU A 258 8.28 6.61 14.60
N LYS A 259 8.71 6.83 13.38
CA LYS A 259 9.29 8.09 12.88
C LYS A 259 8.30 8.88 12.03
N CYS A 260 7.33 8.18 11.45
CA CYS A 260 6.26 8.78 10.66
C CYS A 260 4.99 7.96 10.77
N ILE A 261 3.86 8.65 10.88
CA ILE A 261 2.53 8.05 10.74
C ILE A 261 1.77 8.87 9.71
N ALA A 262 1.20 8.22 8.69
CA ALA A 262 0.44 8.91 7.65
C ALA A 262 -0.92 8.25 7.43
N ARG A 263 -1.95 9.07 7.27
CA ARG A 263 -3.33 8.61 7.04
C ARG A 263 -4.01 9.51 6.02
N HIS A 264 -4.62 8.93 5.00
CA HIS A 264 -5.51 9.69 4.12
C HIS A 264 -6.97 9.58 4.58
N VAL A 265 -7.72 10.66 4.39
CA VAL A 265 -9.15 10.77 4.72
C VAL A 265 -9.92 11.01 3.43
N ARG A 266 -10.91 10.15 3.18
CA ARG A 266 -11.72 10.19 1.96
C ARG A 266 -13.13 10.63 2.27
N TYR A 267 -13.62 11.59 1.47
CA TYR A 267 -15.00 12.04 1.45
C TYR A 267 -15.65 11.48 0.19
N VAL A 268 -16.64 10.60 0.34
CA VAL A 268 -17.34 9.95 -0.78
C VAL A 268 -18.57 10.77 -1.12
N HIS A 269 -18.57 11.44 -2.27
CA HIS A 269 -19.72 12.20 -2.77
C HIS A 269 -20.63 11.30 -3.63
N SER A 270 -20.04 10.44 -4.44
CA SER A 270 -20.70 9.45 -5.28
C SER A 270 -19.78 8.29 -5.62
N GLY A 271 -20.25 7.34 -6.45
CA GLY A 271 -19.39 6.28 -7.00
C GLY A 271 -18.31 6.80 -7.97
N SER A 272 -18.51 8.02 -8.50
CA SER A 272 -17.61 8.64 -9.49
C SER A 272 -16.93 9.91 -9.01
N GLU A 273 -17.23 10.42 -7.82
CA GLU A 273 -16.65 11.65 -7.29
C GLU A 273 -16.29 11.51 -5.81
N ASN A 274 -15.04 11.81 -5.49
CA ASN A 274 -14.54 11.84 -4.12
C ASN A 274 -13.74 13.11 -3.85
N SER A 275 -13.58 13.42 -2.55
CA SER A 275 -12.52 14.32 -2.10
C SER A 275 -11.53 13.56 -1.22
N LEU A 276 -10.27 13.97 -1.24
CA LEU A 276 -9.18 13.33 -0.50
C LEU A 276 -8.27 14.39 0.11
N LYS A 277 -7.95 14.21 1.39
CA LYS A 277 -6.85 14.88 2.10
C LYS A 277 -6.11 13.85 2.94
N ALA A 278 -4.99 14.24 3.52
CA ALA A 278 -4.24 13.38 4.43
C ALA A 278 -3.66 14.15 5.60
N PHE A 279 -3.34 13.40 6.65
CA PHE A 279 -2.56 13.85 7.79
C PHE A 279 -1.30 13.02 7.92
N MET A 280 -0.22 13.64 8.39
CA MET A 280 1.05 13.00 8.66
C MET A 280 1.64 13.56 9.95
N TRP A 281 2.04 12.68 10.86
CA TRP A 281 2.94 13.03 11.96
C TRP A 281 4.38 12.72 11.53
N TYR A 282 5.26 13.70 11.67
CA TYR A 282 6.66 13.59 11.34
C TYR A 282 7.48 14.60 12.16
N GLU A 283 8.62 14.18 12.74
CA GLU A 283 9.53 15.04 13.53
C GLU A 283 8.81 15.86 14.63
N GLY A 284 7.87 15.26 15.34
CA GLY A 284 7.19 15.90 16.47
C GLY A 284 6.02 16.82 16.08
N HIS A 285 5.65 16.86 14.80
CA HIS A 285 4.59 17.74 14.32
C HIS A 285 3.58 16.99 13.45
N THR A 286 2.33 17.39 13.52
CA THR A 286 1.27 16.95 12.62
C THR A 286 1.13 17.90 11.43
N PHE A 287 1.03 17.35 10.24
CA PHE A 287 0.84 18.07 8.99
C PHE A 287 -0.48 17.65 8.35
N GLU A 288 -1.21 18.61 7.78
CA GLU A 288 -2.42 18.37 7.00
C GLU A 288 -2.17 18.79 5.55
N SER A 289 -2.52 17.92 4.61
CA SER A 289 -2.38 18.19 3.17
C SER A 289 -3.48 19.12 2.64
N LYS A 290 -3.32 19.56 1.39
CA LYS A 290 -4.41 20.12 0.61
C LYS A 290 -5.55 19.12 0.43
N LEU A 291 -6.78 19.62 0.29
CA LEU A 291 -7.96 18.84 -0.09
C LEU A 291 -8.13 18.90 -1.61
N TYR A 292 -8.28 17.73 -2.24
CA TYR A 292 -8.57 17.59 -3.66
C TYR A 292 -9.96 16.99 -3.87
N THR A 293 -10.75 17.55 -4.77
CA THR A 293 -12.01 16.96 -5.26
C THR A 293 -11.81 16.54 -6.71
N PHE A 294 -12.14 15.30 -7.05
CA PHE A 294 -11.83 14.71 -8.35
C PHE A 294 -12.82 13.64 -8.76
N ASN A 295 -12.91 13.41 -10.08
CA ASN A 295 -13.65 12.32 -10.66
C ASN A 295 -12.80 11.04 -10.70
N ILE A 296 -13.44 9.91 -10.44
CA ILE A 296 -12.80 8.59 -10.36
C ILE A 296 -13.03 7.86 -11.68
N LEU A 297 -11.95 7.44 -12.31
CA LEU A 297 -11.96 6.46 -13.40
C LEU A 297 -11.79 5.04 -12.84
N ASP A 298 -10.81 4.86 -11.96
CA ASP A 298 -10.54 3.59 -11.27
C ASP A 298 -10.09 3.85 -9.83
N ARG A 299 -10.81 3.27 -8.88
CA ARG A 299 -10.60 3.52 -7.44
C ARG A 299 -9.52 2.64 -6.80
N VAL A 300 -9.25 1.47 -7.38
CA VAL A 300 -8.33 0.49 -6.78
C VAL A 300 -6.90 1.01 -6.82
N GLY A 301 -6.13 0.76 -5.77
CA GLY A 301 -4.72 1.19 -5.68
C GLY A 301 -4.49 2.65 -5.25
N GLY A 302 -5.55 3.42 -4.92
CA GLY A 302 -5.38 4.80 -4.44
C GLY A 302 -4.61 4.90 -3.12
N GLY A 303 -4.79 3.93 -2.21
CA GLY A 303 -3.98 3.83 -0.98
C GLY A 303 -2.52 3.49 -1.26
N ASP A 304 -2.29 2.55 -2.17
CA ASP A 304 -0.94 2.15 -2.57
C ASP A 304 -0.19 3.31 -3.24
N ALA A 305 -0.91 4.11 -4.06
CA ALA A 305 -0.36 5.32 -4.66
C ALA A 305 -0.04 6.43 -3.63
N PHE A 306 -0.83 6.53 -2.56
CA PHE A 306 -0.52 7.41 -1.44
C PHE A 306 0.75 6.96 -0.73
N ALA A 307 0.85 5.67 -0.40
CA ALA A 307 2.01 5.10 0.28
C ALA A 307 3.29 5.24 -0.56
N SER A 308 3.24 4.87 -1.86
CA SER A 308 4.39 5.02 -2.76
C SER A 308 4.81 6.48 -2.93
N GLY A 309 3.85 7.41 -3.02
CA GLY A 309 4.15 8.85 -3.10
C GLY A 309 4.85 9.37 -1.85
N LEU A 310 4.43 8.95 -0.65
CA LEU A 310 5.09 9.34 0.59
C LEU A 310 6.49 8.72 0.71
N ILE A 311 6.64 7.43 0.42
CA ILE A 311 7.94 6.76 0.42
C ILE A 311 8.89 7.45 -0.56
N TYR A 312 8.44 7.74 -1.78
CA TYR A 312 9.23 8.48 -2.77
C TYR A 312 9.72 9.84 -2.23
N ALA A 313 8.81 10.62 -1.63
CA ALA A 313 9.13 11.94 -1.11
C ALA A 313 10.14 11.86 0.07
N MET A 314 10.03 10.81 0.91
CA MET A 314 11.00 10.54 1.98
C MET A 314 12.37 10.15 1.42
N LEU A 315 12.43 9.25 0.42
CA LEU A 315 13.67 8.83 -0.24
C LEU A 315 14.39 10.00 -0.94
N HIS A 316 13.70 11.09 -1.23
CA HIS A 316 14.22 12.27 -1.92
C HIS A 316 14.29 13.52 -1.03
N ASP A 317 14.25 13.35 0.30
CA ASP A 317 14.42 14.42 1.30
C ASP A 317 13.50 15.64 1.09
N TYR A 318 12.23 15.40 0.71
CA TYR A 318 11.25 16.47 0.61
C TYR A 318 10.98 17.07 2.00
N LYS A 319 10.62 18.35 2.06
CA LYS A 319 10.11 18.94 3.30
C LYS A 319 8.78 18.30 3.70
N ALA A 320 8.50 18.19 4.99
CA ALA A 320 7.34 17.48 5.52
C ALA A 320 6.02 17.87 4.85
N MET A 321 5.76 19.18 4.65
CA MET A 321 4.55 19.64 3.96
C MET A 321 4.51 19.20 2.48
N ASP A 322 5.66 19.15 1.81
CA ASP A 322 5.73 18.68 0.42
C ASP A 322 5.60 17.16 0.35
N MET A 323 6.10 16.40 1.33
CA MET A 323 5.93 14.95 1.43
C MET A 323 4.44 14.59 1.42
N ILE A 324 3.65 15.16 2.33
CA ILE A 324 2.23 14.80 2.46
C ILE A 324 1.40 15.28 1.26
N ASN A 325 1.71 16.47 0.70
CA ASN A 325 1.05 16.95 -0.50
C ASN A 325 1.39 16.12 -1.74
N PHE A 326 2.64 15.66 -1.88
CA PHE A 326 3.05 14.76 -2.95
C PHE A 326 2.34 13.40 -2.85
N ALA A 327 2.24 12.84 -1.66
CA ALA A 327 1.55 11.58 -1.40
C ALA A 327 0.06 11.65 -1.79
N VAL A 328 -0.64 12.71 -1.39
CA VAL A 328 -2.06 12.91 -1.77
C VAL A 328 -2.20 13.14 -3.26
N ALA A 329 -1.35 13.96 -3.88
CA ALA A 329 -1.39 14.22 -5.32
C ALA A 329 -1.14 12.92 -6.13
N SER A 330 -0.20 12.08 -5.70
CA SER A 330 0.04 10.75 -6.29
C SER A 330 -1.23 9.88 -6.24
N SER A 331 -1.89 9.82 -5.07
CA SER A 331 -3.15 9.10 -4.91
C SER A 331 -4.26 9.65 -5.82
N VAL A 332 -4.41 10.98 -5.92
CA VAL A 332 -5.44 11.61 -6.77
C VAL A 332 -5.20 11.27 -8.24
N ILE A 333 -3.97 11.39 -8.73
CA ILE A 333 -3.61 11.03 -10.12
C ILE A 333 -3.98 9.58 -10.40
N LYS A 334 -3.65 8.65 -9.48
CA LYS A 334 -3.99 7.23 -9.65
C LYS A 334 -5.47 7.00 -9.93
N HIS A 335 -6.36 7.74 -9.29
CA HIS A 335 -7.80 7.61 -9.51
C HIS A 335 -8.24 7.98 -10.93
N THR A 336 -7.40 8.63 -11.72
CA THR A 336 -7.61 8.99 -13.13
C THR A 336 -6.97 8.02 -14.13
N ILE A 337 -6.38 6.93 -13.64
CA ILE A 337 -5.66 5.92 -14.43
C ILE A 337 -6.36 4.56 -14.29
N HIS A 338 -6.56 3.85 -15.38
CA HIS A 338 -7.05 2.46 -15.34
C HIS A 338 -6.00 1.52 -14.74
N GLY A 339 -6.47 0.49 -14.02
CA GLY A 339 -5.60 -0.47 -13.35
C GLY A 339 -5.31 -0.07 -11.90
N ASP A 340 -4.57 -0.92 -11.18
CA ASP A 340 -4.34 -0.75 -9.74
C ASP A 340 -3.14 0.14 -9.44
N ALA A 341 -2.10 0.05 -10.24
CA ALA A 341 -0.85 0.76 -10.00
C ALA A 341 -0.89 2.20 -10.52
N ASN A 342 -0.15 3.07 -9.84
CA ASN A 342 0.09 4.43 -10.31
C ASN A 342 1.24 4.41 -11.33
N ILE A 343 0.90 4.36 -12.61
CA ILE A 343 1.84 4.42 -13.73
C ILE A 343 1.94 5.84 -14.28
N THR A 344 2.29 6.77 -13.42
CA THR A 344 2.50 8.18 -13.80
C THR A 344 3.86 8.31 -14.48
N ASP A 345 3.90 8.88 -15.66
CA ASP A 345 5.12 8.95 -16.50
C ASP A 345 6.27 9.73 -15.88
N ASP A 346 5.99 10.67 -14.99
CA ASP A 346 7.02 11.45 -14.32
C ASP A 346 6.56 12.13 -13.00
N VAL A 347 7.56 12.48 -12.19
CA VAL A 347 7.41 13.25 -10.96
C VAL A 347 6.77 14.63 -11.22
N SER A 348 6.95 15.18 -12.42
CA SER A 348 6.46 16.53 -12.75
C SER A 348 4.93 16.58 -12.81
N SER A 349 4.27 15.50 -13.22
CA SER A 349 2.82 15.38 -13.23
C SER A 349 2.24 15.49 -11.81
N ILE A 350 2.86 14.80 -10.84
CA ILE A 350 2.46 14.88 -9.44
C ILE A 350 2.71 16.29 -8.87
N ARG A 351 3.89 16.88 -9.15
CA ARG A 351 4.23 18.24 -8.71
C ARG A 351 3.31 19.30 -9.30
N ASN A 352 2.87 19.14 -10.56
CA ASN A 352 1.91 20.05 -11.16
C ASN A 352 0.57 20.03 -10.43
N LEU A 353 0.08 18.82 -10.11
CA LEU A 353 -1.15 18.70 -9.33
C LEU A 353 -1.00 19.29 -7.91
N MET A 354 0.15 19.10 -7.25
CA MET A 354 0.45 19.77 -5.96
C MET A 354 0.28 21.28 -6.04
N ASN A 355 0.64 21.88 -7.17
CA ASN A 355 0.52 23.32 -7.43
C ASN A 355 -0.83 23.72 -8.05
N MET A 356 -1.79 22.77 -8.16
CA MET A 356 -3.11 22.97 -8.80
C MET A 356 -3.00 23.53 -10.23
N ASN A 357 -1.96 23.14 -10.95
CA ASN A 357 -1.75 23.52 -12.34
C ASN A 357 -2.36 22.44 -13.25
N TYR A 358 -3.50 22.75 -13.86
CA TYR A 358 -4.27 21.86 -14.73
C TYR A 358 -4.11 22.17 -16.22
N ASP A 359 -3.30 23.17 -16.57
CA ASP A 359 -3.13 23.58 -17.96
C ASP A 359 -2.29 22.59 -18.76
N ILE A 360 -2.61 22.50 -20.06
CA ILE A 360 -1.86 21.69 -21.02
C ILE A 360 -0.45 22.28 -21.16
N LYS A 361 0.56 21.47 -20.87
CA LYS A 361 1.94 21.77 -21.23
C LYS A 361 2.16 21.48 -22.73
N ARG A 362 2.60 22.47 -23.47
CA ARG A 362 2.95 22.38 -24.91
C ARG A 362 4.47 22.42 -25.04
#